data_ea533810cd24046575dba4ca14a0a6f0
#
_entry.id   ea533810cd24046575dba4ca14a0a6f0
#
_cell.length_a   1.000
_cell.length_b   1.000
_cell.length_c   1.000
_cell.angle_alpha   90.00
_cell.angle_beta   90.00
_cell.angle_gamma   90.00
#
_symmetry.space_group_name_H-M   'P 1'
#
loop_
_entity.id
_entity.type
_entity.pdbx_description
1 polymer ?
#
loop_
_entity_poly.entity_id
_entity_poly.type
_entity_poly.pdbx_seq_one_letter_code
_entity_poly.pdbx_strand_id
1 'polypeptide(L)'
;VLAEDIPLDDNETFKFLRKGKAETGVFQLEGFTAARGCREVKPKSVADLILINALYRPATIDFGYTAAFLENRKNPAEVTYPHEIFERHLDETFGVPVFQEQVLAILRDLGMPVEKLNDFLTAVKGKHAKGGYSDKSDALVAGARADFDRLCSGHGMASREITEAWSLVEGFAAYGFNRAHATAYSLLGYQLAYLKVHHPVEFHAALLETTVGTPKESKYIAESRRVGIPVL
;
A
#
# COMPACT_ATOMS: atom_id res chain seq x y z
N VAL A 1 27.62 -9.18 0.40
CA VAL A 1 26.50 -9.20 -0.55
C VAL A 1 26.13 -7.75 -0.83
N LEU A 2 26.15 -7.35 -2.09
CA LEU A 2 25.63 -6.04 -2.49
C LEU A 2 24.11 -6.10 -2.59
N ALA A 3 23.43 -5.00 -2.33
CA ALA A 3 21.97 -4.95 -2.37
C ALA A 3 21.40 -5.29 -3.77
N GLU A 4 22.14 -4.98 -4.82
CA GLU A 4 21.82 -5.26 -6.22
C GLU A 4 21.98 -6.75 -6.61
N ASP A 5 22.76 -7.52 -5.84
CA ASP A 5 22.96 -8.95 -6.07
C ASP A 5 21.85 -9.81 -5.43
N ILE A 6 20.97 -9.23 -4.63
CA ILE A 6 19.91 -9.96 -3.94
C ILE A 6 18.81 -10.34 -4.94
N PRO A 7 18.56 -11.66 -5.18
CA PRO A 7 17.48 -12.09 -6.06
C PRO A 7 16.12 -11.68 -5.48
N LEU A 8 15.21 -11.16 -6.32
CA LEU A 8 13.91 -10.66 -5.88
C LEU A 8 12.79 -11.72 -5.88
N ASP A 9 13.14 -12.97 -6.14
CA ASP A 9 12.24 -14.12 -6.27
C ASP A 9 12.61 -15.29 -5.33
N ASP A 10 13.41 -15.03 -4.29
CA ASP A 10 13.87 -16.09 -3.38
C ASP A 10 12.72 -16.68 -2.54
N ASN A 11 12.46 -17.96 -2.77
CA ASN A 11 11.35 -18.67 -2.13
C ASN A 11 11.47 -18.80 -0.60
N GLU A 12 12.69 -18.95 -0.07
CA GLU A 12 12.89 -19.09 1.39
C GLU A 12 12.61 -17.76 2.09
N THR A 13 12.97 -16.63 1.49
CA THR A 13 12.63 -15.30 1.98
C THR A 13 11.12 -15.10 2.00
N PHE A 14 10.39 -15.42 0.92
CA PHE A 14 8.93 -15.32 0.92
C PHE A 14 8.27 -16.31 1.88
N LYS A 15 8.80 -17.52 2.03
CA LYS A 15 8.31 -18.48 3.02
C LYS A 15 8.52 -17.99 4.46
N PHE A 16 9.64 -17.34 4.73
CA PHE A 16 9.88 -16.67 6.01
C PHE A 16 8.87 -15.54 6.25
N LEU A 17 8.66 -14.65 5.28
CA LEU A 17 7.72 -13.54 5.37
C LEU A 17 6.28 -14.02 5.60
N ARG A 18 5.83 -15.06 4.87
CA ARG A 18 4.50 -15.66 5.03
C ARG A 18 4.21 -16.18 6.43
N LYS A 19 5.25 -16.57 7.18
CA LYS A 19 5.11 -17.02 8.58
C LYS A 19 4.92 -15.85 9.55
N GLY A 20 5.03 -14.60 9.08
CA GLY A 20 4.98 -13.41 9.94
C GLY A 20 6.13 -13.35 10.94
N LYS A 21 7.31 -13.86 10.57
CA LYS A 21 8.52 -13.86 11.40
C LYS A 21 9.45 -12.68 11.13
N ALA A 22 9.05 -11.75 10.27
CA ALA A 22 9.83 -10.58 9.90
C ALA A 22 9.76 -9.44 10.94
N GLU A 23 9.09 -9.69 12.07
CA GLU A 23 8.71 -8.65 13.05
C GLU A 23 9.88 -7.95 13.72
N THR A 24 11.08 -8.49 13.67
CA THR A 24 12.24 -7.90 14.36
C THR A 24 13.35 -7.57 13.39
N GLY A 25 13.70 -6.29 13.28
CA GLY A 25 14.82 -5.80 12.47
C GLY A 25 14.54 -5.72 10.95
N VAL A 26 13.35 -6.07 10.48
CA VAL A 26 12.98 -5.97 9.07
C VAL A 26 12.12 -4.74 8.86
N PHE A 27 12.73 -3.70 8.29
CA PHE A 27 12.09 -2.40 8.09
C PHE A 27 10.73 -2.53 7.39
N GLN A 28 9.74 -1.77 7.83
CA GLN A 28 8.34 -1.77 7.38
C GLN A 28 7.58 -3.09 7.60
N LEU A 29 8.26 -4.21 7.86
CA LEU A 29 7.64 -5.51 8.08
C LEU A 29 7.78 -6.00 9.53
N GLU A 30 8.37 -5.17 10.41
CA GLU A 30 8.62 -5.51 11.83
C GLU A 30 7.43 -5.26 12.77
N GLY A 31 6.31 -4.75 12.27
CA GLY A 31 5.12 -4.46 13.06
C GLY A 31 4.06 -5.55 13.00
N PHE A 32 3.23 -5.65 14.05
CA PHE A 32 2.13 -6.62 14.12
C PHE A 32 1.20 -6.56 12.90
N THR A 33 0.85 -5.34 12.44
CA THR A 33 -0.04 -5.13 11.30
C THR A 33 0.57 -5.64 9.99
N ALA A 34 1.85 -5.36 9.75
CA ALA A 34 2.56 -5.83 8.57
C ALA A 34 2.75 -7.36 8.59
N ALA A 35 3.10 -7.93 9.74
CA ALA A 35 3.19 -9.38 9.93
C ALA A 35 1.84 -10.08 9.70
N ARG A 36 0.73 -9.45 10.13
CA ARG A 36 -0.62 -9.89 9.81
C ARG A 36 -0.85 -9.86 8.30
N GLY A 37 -0.46 -8.77 7.62
CA GLY A 37 -0.54 -8.64 6.17
C GLY A 37 0.20 -9.77 5.44
N CYS A 38 1.41 -10.08 5.87
CA CYS A 38 2.18 -11.19 5.30
C CYS A 38 1.48 -12.56 5.46
N ARG A 39 0.80 -12.79 6.58
CA ARG A 39 0.04 -14.04 6.81
C ARG A 39 -1.23 -14.12 5.96
N GLU A 40 -1.94 -13.02 5.79
CA GLU A 40 -3.23 -12.97 5.08
C GLU A 40 -3.03 -12.92 3.55
N VAL A 41 -2.15 -12.06 3.07
CA VAL A 41 -1.85 -11.91 1.63
C VAL A 41 -0.99 -13.06 1.11
N LYS A 42 -0.15 -13.68 1.96
CA LYS A 42 0.79 -14.75 1.61
C LYS A 42 1.70 -14.36 0.44
N PRO A 43 2.55 -13.34 0.59
CA PRO A 43 3.33 -12.77 -0.50
C PRO A 43 4.18 -13.80 -1.23
N LYS A 44 4.23 -13.69 -2.55
CA LYS A 44 5.05 -14.49 -3.46
C LYS A 44 6.01 -13.63 -4.30
N SER A 45 5.84 -12.31 -4.25
CA SER A 45 6.59 -11.33 -5.01
C SER A 45 6.78 -10.05 -4.21
N VAL A 46 7.73 -9.21 -4.64
CA VAL A 46 7.89 -7.85 -4.10
C VAL A 46 6.63 -7.02 -4.35
N ALA A 47 5.91 -7.26 -5.45
CA ALA A 47 4.63 -6.59 -5.72
C ALA A 47 3.59 -6.84 -4.61
N ASP A 48 3.52 -8.06 -4.07
CA ASP A 48 2.65 -8.36 -2.92
C ASP A 48 3.07 -7.57 -1.66
N LEU A 49 4.38 -7.37 -1.45
CA LEU A 49 4.88 -6.58 -0.31
C LEU A 49 4.52 -5.09 -0.47
N ILE A 50 4.55 -4.58 -1.69
CA ILE A 50 4.13 -3.20 -2.01
C ILE A 50 2.65 -3.00 -1.63
N LEU A 51 1.80 -3.97 -1.96
CA LEU A 51 0.38 -3.96 -1.59
C LEU A 51 0.19 -4.08 -0.07
N ILE A 52 0.96 -4.93 0.60
CA ILE A 52 0.93 -5.05 2.07
C ILE A 52 1.28 -3.71 2.72
N ASN A 53 2.35 -3.05 2.29
CA ASN A 53 2.77 -1.75 2.80
C ASN A 53 1.69 -0.66 2.61
N ALA A 54 0.98 -0.70 1.50
CA ALA A 54 -0.07 0.28 1.19
C ALA A 54 -1.37 0.01 1.94
N LEU A 55 -1.78 -1.26 2.09
CA LEU A 55 -3.09 -1.67 2.60
C LEU A 55 -3.12 -1.94 4.11
N TYR A 56 -2.01 -2.40 4.71
CA TYR A 56 -2.01 -2.78 6.13
C TYR A 56 -1.63 -1.60 7.04
N ARG A 57 -2.42 -0.55 6.96
CA ARG A 57 -2.36 0.65 7.80
C ARG A 57 -3.70 0.83 8.52
N PRO A 58 -3.72 1.43 9.74
CA PRO A 58 -4.96 1.57 10.52
C PRO A 58 -6.13 2.11 9.69
N ALA A 59 -5.91 3.22 8.99
CA ALA A 59 -6.97 3.84 8.19
C ALA A 59 -7.53 2.95 7.09
N THR A 60 -6.70 2.29 6.28
CA THR A 60 -7.14 1.40 5.20
C THR A 60 -7.87 0.16 5.72
N ILE A 61 -7.49 -0.33 6.90
CA ILE A 61 -8.16 -1.45 7.58
C ILE A 61 -9.53 -1.00 8.10
N ASP A 62 -9.59 0.12 8.80
CA ASP A 62 -10.81 0.66 9.43
C ASP A 62 -11.88 1.02 8.39
N PHE A 63 -11.48 1.48 7.22
CA PHE A 63 -12.38 1.80 6.11
C PHE A 63 -12.71 0.62 5.18
N GLY A 64 -12.24 -0.59 5.51
CA GLY A 64 -12.60 -1.81 4.80
C GLY A 64 -11.85 -2.09 3.50
N TYR A 65 -10.90 -1.24 3.06
CA TYR A 65 -10.16 -1.44 1.80
C TYR A 65 -9.32 -2.71 1.80
N THR A 66 -8.70 -3.01 2.94
CA THR A 66 -7.93 -4.26 3.10
C THR A 66 -8.83 -5.48 2.97
N ALA A 67 -10.03 -5.45 3.56
CA ALA A 67 -10.98 -6.54 3.46
C ALA A 67 -11.51 -6.72 2.03
N ALA A 68 -11.87 -5.62 1.36
CA ALA A 68 -12.31 -5.65 -0.04
C ALA A 68 -11.22 -6.22 -0.96
N PHE A 69 -9.98 -5.78 -0.80
CA PHE A 69 -8.86 -6.32 -1.56
C PHE A 69 -8.68 -7.83 -1.37
N LEU A 70 -8.73 -8.31 -0.13
CA LEU A 70 -8.58 -9.74 0.16
C LEU A 70 -9.72 -10.58 -0.42
N GLU A 71 -10.95 -10.07 -0.38
CA GLU A 71 -12.11 -10.76 -0.94
C GLU A 71 -12.03 -10.82 -2.47
N ASN A 72 -11.81 -9.68 -3.11
CA ASN A 72 -11.69 -9.59 -4.56
C ASN A 72 -10.51 -10.44 -5.09
N ARG A 73 -9.39 -10.48 -4.36
CA ARG A 73 -8.23 -11.31 -4.73
C ARG A 73 -8.52 -12.81 -4.69
N LYS A 74 -9.47 -13.26 -3.87
CA LYS A 74 -9.89 -14.68 -3.86
C LYS A 74 -10.74 -15.02 -5.08
N ASN A 75 -11.58 -14.08 -5.52
CA ASN A 75 -12.55 -14.25 -6.60
C ASN A 75 -12.33 -13.17 -7.68
N PRO A 76 -11.18 -13.12 -8.36
CA PRO A 76 -10.87 -12.04 -9.30
C PRO A 76 -11.82 -11.97 -10.50
N ALA A 77 -12.44 -13.08 -10.87
CA ALA A 77 -13.42 -13.13 -11.97
C ALA A 77 -14.78 -12.48 -11.62
N GLU A 78 -15.04 -12.24 -10.35
CA GLU A 78 -16.29 -11.60 -9.87
C GLU A 78 -16.15 -10.10 -9.69
N VAL A 79 -14.92 -9.55 -9.86
CA VAL A 79 -14.66 -8.12 -9.73
C VAL A 79 -15.33 -7.38 -10.86
N THR A 80 -16.12 -6.37 -10.52
CA THR A 80 -16.76 -5.49 -11.48
C THR A 80 -16.17 -4.08 -11.43
N TYR A 81 -16.16 -3.41 -12.56
CA TYR A 81 -15.63 -2.07 -12.71
C TYR A 81 -16.69 -1.14 -13.27
N PRO A 82 -16.77 0.13 -12.84
CA PRO A 82 -17.77 1.06 -13.37
C PRO A 82 -17.56 1.39 -14.85
N HIS A 83 -16.34 1.22 -15.38
CA HIS A 83 -16.00 1.45 -16.78
C HIS A 83 -14.64 0.83 -17.11
N GLU A 84 -14.35 0.54 -18.40
CA GLU A 84 -13.08 -0.02 -18.86
C GLU A 84 -11.83 0.80 -18.49
N ILE A 85 -11.97 2.12 -18.35
CA ILE A 85 -10.88 2.99 -17.88
C ILE A 85 -10.50 2.62 -16.45
N PHE A 86 -11.47 2.31 -15.60
CA PHE A 86 -11.21 1.89 -14.20
C PHE A 86 -10.61 0.48 -14.16
N GLU A 87 -11.12 -0.44 -14.95
CA GLU A 87 -10.55 -1.79 -15.08
C GLU A 87 -9.06 -1.72 -15.44
N ARG A 88 -8.70 -0.97 -16.49
CA ARG A 88 -7.32 -0.80 -16.96
C ARG A 88 -6.33 -0.42 -15.85
N HIS A 89 -6.76 0.40 -14.89
CA HIS A 89 -5.89 0.93 -13.84
C HIS A 89 -6.05 0.24 -12.48
N LEU A 90 -7.15 -0.49 -12.26
CA LEU A 90 -7.44 -1.13 -10.98
C LEU A 90 -7.38 -2.66 -11.03
N ASP A 91 -7.20 -3.28 -12.19
CA ASP A 91 -7.14 -4.74 -12.33
C ASP A 91 -6.01 -5.34 -11.49
N GLU A 92 -4.83 -4.73 -11.49
CA GLU A 92 -3.68 -5.17 -10.67
C GLU A 92 -3.95 -5.15 -9.16
N THR A 93 -4.96 -4.41 -8.72
CA THR A 93 -5.40 -4.28 -7.33
C THR A 93 -6.82 -4.79 -7.10
N PHE A 94 -7.30 -5.63 -8.02
CA PHE A 94 -8.61 -6.29 -7.94
C PHE A 94 -9.77 -5.30 -7.71
N GLY A 95 -9.78 -4.19 -8.45
CA GLY A 95 -10.82 -3.17 -8.37
C GLY A 95 -10.71 -2.20 -7.19
N VAL A 96 -9.75 -2.38 -6.30
CA VAL A 96 -9.55 -1.49 -5.14
C VAL A 96 -8.51 -0.43 -5.47
N PRO A 97 -8.83 0.87 -5.42
CA PRO A 97 -7.82 1.90 -5.57
C PRO A 97 -6.89 1.93 -4.36
N VAL A 98 -5.60 1.68 -4.59
CA VAL A 98 -4.56 1.58 -3.55
C VAL A 98 -3.55 2.72 -3.66
N PHE A 99 -3.18 3.08 -4.89
CA PHE A 99 -2.11 4.04 -5.17
C PHE A 99 -2.65 5.34 -5.78
N GLN A 100 -2.06 6.47 -5.37
CA GLN A 100 -2.42 7.79 -5.94
C GLN A 100 -2.25 7.80 -7.45
N GLU A 101 -1.23 7.13 -7.95
CA GLU A 101 -0.92 7.01 -9.36
C GLU A 101 -2.03 6.34 -10.16
N GLN A 102 -2.78 5.41 -9.57
CA GLN A 102 -3.95 4.77 -10.22
C GLN A 102 -5.06 5.79 -10.47
N VAL A 103 -5.42 6.56 -9.44
CA VAL A 103 -6.47 7.56 -9.57
C VAL A 103 -6.05 8.70 -10.50
N LEU A 104 -4.79 9.15 -10.42
CA LEU A 104 -4.27 10.15 -11.36
C LEU A 104 -4.32 9.65 -12.80
N ALA A 105 -4.01 8.37 -13.04
CA ALA A 105 -4.06 7.78 -14.38
C ALA A 105 -5.53 7.66 -14.88
N ILE A 106 -6.46 7.26 -14.03
CA ILE A 106 -7.90 7.25 -14.35
C ILE A 106 -8.37 8.66 -14.74
N LEU A 107 -8.08 9.67 -13.92
CA LEU A 107 -8.50 11.05 -14.19
C LEU A 107 -7.91 11.59 -15.49
N ARG A 108 -6.65 11.27 -15.79
CA ARG A 108 -6.00 11.63 -17.04
C ARG A 108 -6.66 10.95 -18.25
N ASP A 109 -6.96 9.67 -18.16
CA ASP A 109 -7.59 8.91 -19.24
C ASP A 109 -9.07 9.32 -19.44
N LEU A 110 -9.72 9.86 -18.39
CA LEU A 110 -11.01 10.56 -18.50
C LEU A 110 -10.90 11.95 -19.16
N GLY A 111 -9.68 12.43 -19.44
CA GLY A 111 -9.45 13.71 -20.11
C GLY A 111 -9.27 14.91 -19.16
N MET A 112 -8.96 14.67 -17.87
CA MET A 112 -8.63 15.78 -16.97
C MET A 112 -7.25 16.36 -17.31
N PRO A 113 -7.13 17.69 -17.47
CA PRO A 113 -5.85 18.34 -17.70
C PRO A 113 -4.85 18.06 -16.59
N VAL A 114 -3.58 17.83 -16.94
CA VAL A 114 -2.52 17.42 -16.01
C VAL A 114 -2.33 18.44 -14.87
N GLU A 115 -2.46 19.72 -15.18
CA GLU A 115 -2.36 20.83 -14.23
C GLU A 115 -3.48 20.83 -13.18
N LYS A 116 -4.63 20.19 -13.46
CA LYS A 116 -5.77 20.10 -12.53
C LYS A 116 -5.78 18.85 -11.66
N LEU A 117 -4.97 17.84 -11.98
CA LEU A 117 -4.99 16.55 -11.29
C LEU A 117 -4.72 16.67 -9.78
N ASN A 118 -3.71 17.44 -9.41
CA ASN A 118 -3.35 17.63 -8.00
C ASN A 118 -4.38 18.48 -7.24
N ASP A 119 -4.93 19.50 -7.89
CA ASP A 119 -5.99 20.34 -7.30
C ASP A 119 -7.25 19.52 -7.04
N PHE A 120 -7.63 18.66 -8.00
CA PHE A 120 -8.73 17.73 -7.84
C PHE A 120 -8.53 16.80 -6.64
N LEU A 121 -7.39 16.11 -6.54
CA LEU A 121 -7.11 15.24 -5.40
C LEU A 121 -7.09 16.00 -4.07
N THR A 122 -6.57 17.23 -4.06
CA THR A 122 -6.55 18.07 -2.87
C THR A 122 -7.95 18.47 -2.44
N ALA A 123 -8.81 18.83 -3.38
CA ALA A 123 -10.22 19.14 -3.11
C ALA A 123 -10.96 17.95 -2.49
N VAL A 124 -10.82 16.77 -3.08
CA VAL A 124 -11.48 15.54 -2.58
C VAL A 124 -10.92 15.11 -1.22
N LYS A 125 -9.60 15.23 -0.99
CA LYS A 125 -8.97 14.97 0.33
C LYS A 125 -9.46 15.91 1.42
N GLY A 126 -9.76 17.16 1.10
CA GLY A 126 -10.22 18.17 2.04
C GLY A 126 -11.51 17.77 2.78
N LYS A 127 -12.37 16.97 2.16
CA LYS A 127 -13.58 16.42 2.77
C LYS A 127 -13.31 15.53 3.99
N HIS A 128 -12.16 14.83 4.01
CA HIS A 128 -11.80 13.87 5.06
C HIS A 128 -10.78 14.42 6.07
N ALA A 129 -10.36 15.68 5.93
CA ALA A 129 -9.41 16.27 6.85
C ALA A 129 -10.04 16.47 8.24
N LYS A 130 -9.34 16.03 9.30
CA LYS A 130 -9.73 16.26 10.69
C LYS A 130 -9.67 17.76 11.00
N GLY A 131 -10.81 18.44 11.04
CA GLY A 131 -10.85 19.87 11.36
C GLY A 131 -12.20 20.53 11.10
N GLY A 132 -13.15 19.78 10.60
CA GLY A 132 -14.52 20.30 10.34
C GLY A 132 -14.67 20.88 8.93
N TYR A 133 -15.86 20.73 8.42
CA TYR A 133 -16.32 21.28 7.15
C TYR A 133 -16.24 22.81 7.19
N SER A 134 -15.65 23.41 6.17
CA SER A 134 -15.84 24.82 5.87
C SER A 134 -16.62 24.93 4.55
N ASP A 135 -17.46 25.93 4.41
CA ASP A 135 -18.22 26.20 3.17
C ASP A 135 -17.31 26.23 1.93
N LYS A 136 -16.04 26.62 2.11
CA LYS A 136 -15.03 26.60 1.03
C LYS A 136 -14.62 25.20 0.62
N SER A 137 -14.51 24.25 1.57
CA SER A 137 -14.16 22.85 1.23
C SER A 137 -15.29 22.16 0.49
N ASP A 138 -16.53 22.43 0.87
CA ASP A 138 -17.70 21.85 0.22
C ASP A 138 -17.87 22.34 -1.23
N ALA A 139 -17.63 23.63 -1.46
CA ALA A 139 -17.66 24.21 -2.80
C ALA A 139 -16.56 23.61 -3.71
N LEU A 140 -15.36 23.37 -3.17
CA LEU A 140 -14.27 22.75 -3.92
C LEU A 140 -14.58 21.28 -4.29
N VAL A 141 -15.12 20.51 -3.35
CA VAL A 141 -15.55 19.12 -3.59
C VAL A 141 -16.69 19.08 -4.61
N ALA A 142 -17.67 19.95 -4.48
CA ALA A 142 -18.78 20.04 -5.44
C ALA A 142 -18.29 20.39 -6.85
N GLY A 143 -17.33 21.31 -6.98
CA GLY A 143 -16.69 21.64 -8.25
C GLY A 143 -15.93 20.44 -8.85
N ALA A 144 -15.14 19.75 -8.02
CA ALA A 144 -14.42 18.55 -8.43
C ALA A 144 -15.38 17.44 -8.88
N ARG A 145 -16.50 17.26 -8.16
CA ARG A 145 -17.54 16.31 -8.53
C ARG A 145 -18.18 16.65 -9.87
N ALA A 146 -18.56 17.92 -10.09
CA ALA A 146 -19.15 18.36 -11.36
C ALA A 146 -18.21 18.16 -12.55
N ASP A 147 -16.92 18.46 -12.40
CA ASP A 147 -15.92 18.20 -13.43
C ASP A 147 -15.79 16.69 -13.71
N PHE A 148 -15.75 15.86 -12.68
CA PHE A 148 -15.70 14.41 -12.79
C PHE A 148 -16.92 13.84 -13.53
N ASP A 149 -18.13 14.25 -13.12
CA ASP A 149 -19.38 13.81 -13.75
C ASP A 149 -19.43 14.16 -15.24
N ARG A 150 -18.97 15.37 -15.61
CA ARG A 150 -18.89 15.82 -16.99
C ARG A 150 -17.90 14.97 -17.82
N LEU A 151 -16.73 14.67 -17.25
CA LEU A 151 -15.72 13.83 -17.91
C LEU A 151 -16.25 12.41 -18.11
N CYS A 152 -16.78 11.78 -17.08
CA CYS A 152 -17.35 10.43 -17.17
C CYS A 152 -18.52 10.35 -18.19
N SER A 153 -19.41 11.37 -18.18
CA SER A 153 -20.50 11.46 -19.16
C SER A 153 -19.97 11.56 -20.60
N GLY A 154 -18.85 12.25 -20.80
CA GLY A 154 -18.16 12.34 -22.10
C GLY A 154 -17.67 11.00 -22.62
N HIS A 155 -17.43 10.03 -21.75
CA HIS A 155 -17.09 8.63 -22.08
C HIS A 155 -18.33 7.71 -22.17
N GLY A 156 -19.55 8.25 -22.10
CA GLY A 156 -20.78 7.48 -22.24
C GLY A 156 -21.19 6.70 -20.98
N MET A 157 -20.59 6.98 -19.83
CA MET A 157 -20.95 6.33 -18.56
C MET A 157 -22.37 6.71 -18.13
N ALA A 158 -23.14 5.71 -17.71
CA ALA A 158 -24.47 5.94 -17.13
C ALA A 158 -24.37 6.56 -15.72
N SER A 159 -25.41 7.24 -15.26
CA SER A 159 -25.43 7.91 -13.95
C SER A 159 -25.09 6.99 -12.76
N ARG A 160 -25.47 5.71 -12.86
CA ARG A 160 -25.12 4.70 -11.86
C ARG A 160 -23.61 4.44 -11.85
N GLU A 161 -23.00 4.23 -13.00
CA GLU A 161 -21.56 3.98 -13.17
C GLU A 161 -20.74 5.19 -12.70
N ILE A 162 -21.19 6.41 -13.00
CA ILE A 162 -20.56 7.65 -12.51
C ILE A 162 -20.60 7.72 -10.97
N THR A 163 -21.71 7.32 -10.36
CA THR A 163 -21.84 7.31 -8.91
C THR A 163 -20.93 6.29 -8.26
N GLU A 164 -20.83 5.09 -8.83
CA GLU A 164 -19.92 4.04 -8.39
C GLU A 164 -18.46 4.48 -8.55
N ALA A 165 -18.10 5.03 -9.70
CA ALA A 165 -16.78 5.57 -9.99
C ALA A 165 -16.37 6.69 -9.03
N TRP A 166 -17.27 7.62 -8.75
CA TRP A 166 -17.03 8.68 -7.76
C TRP A 166 -16.76 8.11 -6.38
N SER A 167 -17.57 7.14 -5.94
CA SER A 167 -17.38 6.52 -4.63
C SER A 167 -15.99 5.89 -4.46
N LEU A 168 -15.44 5.28 -5.52
CA LEU A 168 -14.08 4.77 -5.53
C LEU A 168 -13.04 5.88 -5.38
N VAL A 169 -13.18 6.98 -6.15
CA VAL A 169 -12.24 8.11 -6.13
C VAL A 169 -12.32 8.87 -4.82
N GLU A 170 -13.51 9.15 -4.33
CA GLU A 170 -13.74 9.89 -3.08
C GLU A 170 -13.22 9.07 -1.87
N GLY A 171 -13.59 7.82 -1.80
CA GLY A 171 -13.12 6.94 -0.74
C GLY A 171 -11.61 6.80 -0.73
N PHE A 172 -10.99 6.66 -1.90
CA PHE A 172 -9.53 6.60 -2.04
C PHE A 172 -8.84 7.89 -1.59
N ALA A 173 -9.38 9.07 -1.86
CA ALA A 173 -8.71 10.35 -1.61
C ALA A 173 -8.26 10.52 -0.15
N ALA A 174 -9.00 9.92 0.79
CA ALA A 174 -8.65 9.92 2.21
C ALA A 174 -7.41 9.06 2.55
N TYR A 175 -7.08 8.03 1.75
CA TYR A 175 -6.16 6.96 2.15
C TYR A 175 -5.09 6.62 1.13
N GLY A 176 -5.17 7.17 -0.07
CA GLY A 176 -4.27 6.89 -1.17
C GLY A 176 -2.79 6.92 -0.78
N PHE A 177 -2.05 5.92 -1.20
CA PHE A 177 -0.64 5.79 -0.91
C PHE A 177 0.22 6.09 -2.13
N ASN A 178 1.40 6.63 -1.93
CA ASN A 178 2.35 6.84 -3.04
C ASN A 178 3.01 5.51 -3.40
N ARG A 179 2.89 5.09 -4.65
CA ARG A 179 3.44 3.81 -5.14
C ARG A 179 4.96 3.79 -5.09
N ALA A 180 5.63 4.87 -5.46
CA ALA A 180 7.09 4.93 -5.47
C ALA A 180 7.64 4.76 -4.04
N HIS A 181 7.01 5.40 -3.05
CA HIS A 181 7.35 5.20 -1.65
C HIS A 181 7.13 3.75 -1.21
N ALA A 182 5.95 3.17 -1.49
CA ALA A 182 5.66 1.78 -1.16
C ALA A 182 6.68 0.82 -1.78
N THR A 183 7.06 1.06 -3.04
CA THR A 183 8.04 0.25 -3.77
C THR A 183 9.42 0.29 -3.12
N ALA A 184 9.95 1.50 -2.86
CA ALA A 184 11.27 1.66 -2.27
C ALA A 184 11.37 0.98 -0.89
N TYR A 185 10.38 1.18 -0.05
CA TYR A 185 10.35 0.61 1.30
C TYR A 185 10.10 -0.90 1.32
N SER A 186 9.30 -1.43 0.38
CA SER A 186 9.09 -2.86 0.25
C SER A 186 10.32 -3.59 -0.27
N LEU A 187 11.04 -2.97 -1.21
CA LEU A 187 12.31 -3.51 -1.69
C LEU A 187 13.33 -3.60 -0.56
N LEU A 188 13.50 -2.51 0.20
CA LEU A 188 14.39 -2.50 1.37
C LEU A 188 13.96 -3.56 2.40
N GLY A 189 12.67 -3.65 2.71
CA GLY A 189 12.14 -4.66 3.64
C GLY A 189 12.40 -6.09 3.16
N TYR A 190 12.24 -6.35 1.85
CA TYR A 190 12.55 -7.64 1.25
C TYR A 190 14.04 -7.98 1.36
N GLN A 191 14.92 -7.02 1.02
CA GLN A 191 16.38 -7.20 1.12
C GLN A 191 16.82 -7.50 2.56
N LEU A 192 16.28 -6.81 3.54
CA LEU A 192 16.54 -7.10 4.95
C LEU A 192 16.02 -8.47 5.37
N ALA A 193 14.85 -8.89 4.89
CA ALA A 193 14.33 -10.23 5.13
C ALA A 193 15.24 -11.31 4.51
N TYR A 194 15.72 -11.08 3.29
CA TYR A 194 16.68 -11.97 2.62
C TYR A 194 17.97 -12.12 3.44
N LEU A 195 18.56 -11.01 3.86
CA LEU A 195 19.77 -11.03 4.69
C LEU A 195 19.52 -11.75 6.03
N LYS A 196 18.37 -11.52 6.65
CA LYS A 196 17.98 -12.21 7.89
C LYS A 196 17.86 -13.73 7.72
N VAL A 197 17.42 -14.18 6.53
CA VAL A 197 17.26 -15.61 6.20
C VAL A 197 18.58 -16.27 5.86
N HIS A 198 19.38 -15.65 4.99
CA HIS A 198 20.56 -16.25 4.38
C HIS A 198 21.89 -15.88 5.07
N HIS A 199 21.90 -14.75 5.82
CA HIS A 199 23.08 -14.24 6.54
C HIS A 199 22.70 -13.83 7.96
N PRO A 200 22.12 -14.74 8.77
CA PRO A 200 21.52 -14.38 10.06
C PRO A 200 22.53 -13.82 11.07
N VAL A 201 23.77 -14.32 11.08
CA VAL A 201 24.80 -13.85 12.03
C VAL A 201 25.20 -12.41 11.70
N GLU A 202 25.53 -12.16 10.45
CA GLU A 202 25.93 -10.83 9.97
C GLU A 202 24.78 -9.82 10.07
N PHE A 203 23.55 -10.25 9.75
CA PHE A 203 22.36 -9.43 9.91
C PHE A 203 22.15 -8.99 11.36
N HIS A 204 22.23 -9.93 12.31
CA HIS A 204 22.02 -9.61 13.72
C HIS A 204 23.20 -8.81 14.31
N ALA A 205 24.43 -9.05 13.86
CA ALA A 205 25.59 -8.24 14.27
C ALA A 205 25.40 -6.77 13.86
N ALA A 206 25.08 -6.52 12.57
CA ALA A 206 24.81 -5.18 12.06
C ALA A 206 23.60 -4.52 12.75
N LEU A 207 22.53 -5.29 13.00
CA LEU A 207 21.35 -4.81 13.70
C LEU A 207 21.67 -4.34 15.13
N LEU A 208 22.46 -5.12 15.87
CA LEU A 208 22.88 -4.78 17.23
C LEU A 208 23.81 -3.57 17.21
N GLU A 209 24.80 -3.52 16.32
CA GLU A 209 25.72 -2.39 16.20
C GLU A 209 24.98 -1.05 15.98
N THR A 210 23.95 -1.06 15.11
CA THR A 210 23.17 0.15 14.82
C THR A 210 22.21 0.56 15.93
N THR A 211 22.00 -0.28 16.96
CA THR A 211 21.01 -0.05 18.01
C THR A 211 21.60 0.07 19.41
N VAL A 212 22.91 0.00 19.56
CA VAL A 212 23.59 0.22 20.84
C VAL A 212 23.15 1.54 21.48
N GLY A 213 22.77 1.46 22.75
CA GLY A 213 22.31 2.62 23.52
C GLY A 213 20.90 3.11 23.17
N THR A 214 20.18 2.43 22.28
CA THR A 214 18.78 2.77 21.97
C THR A 214 17.78 1.91 22.77
N PRO A 215 16.52 2.36 22.92
CA PRO A 215 15.47 1.54 23.56
C PRO A 215 15.19 0.20 22.85
N LYS A 216 15.66 0.00 21.63
CA LYS A 216 15.50 -1.24 20.87
C LYS A 216 16.54 -2.30 21.17
N GLU A 217 17.67 -1.94 21.76
CA GLU A 217 18.82 -2.81 22.01
C GLU A 217 18.44 -4.11 22.72
N SER A 218 17.77 -4.01 23.86
CA SER A 218 17.35 -5.17 24.66
C SER A 218 16.44 -6.12 23.87
N LYS A 219 15.53 -5.57 23.05
CA LYS A 219 14.64 -6.35 22.17
C LYS A 219 15.44 -7.15 21.15
N TYR A 220 16.44 -6.53 20.53
CA TYR A 220 17.24 -7.16 19.48
C TYR A 220 18.25 -8.16 20.02
N ILE A 221 18.79 -7.92 21.22
CA ILE A 221 19.59 -8.93 21.97
C ILE A 221 18.74 -10.18 22.25
N ALA A 222 17.52 -9.98 22.78
CA ALA A 222 16.61 -11.09 23.06
C ALA A 222 16.26 -11.89 21.81
N GLU A 223 16.00 -11.21 20.69
CA GLU A 223 15.71 -11.85 19.41
C GLU A 223 16.91 -12.64 18.88
N SER A 224 18.13 -12.08 18.93
CA SER A 224 19.35 -12.77 18.50
C SER A 224 19.56 -14.07 19.27
N ARG A 225 19.41 -14.02 20.60
CA ARG A 225 19.49 -15.20 21.46
C ARG A 225 18.39 -16.22 21.17
N ARG A 226 17.16 -15.76 20.90
CA ARG A 226 16.01 -16.62 20.55
C ARG A 226 16.23 -17.40 19.27
N VAL A 227 16.95 -16.85 18.31
CA VAL A 227 17.29 -17.54 17.05
C VAL A 227 18.63 -18.28 17.09
N GLY A 228 19.24 -18.41 18.28
CA GLY A 228 20.45 -19.19 18.49
C GLY A 228 21.76 -18.45 18.17
N ILE A 229 21.73 -17.13 18.02
CA ILE A 229 22.92 -16.31 17.78
C ILE A 229 23.45 -15.85 19.15
N PRO A 230 24.70 -16.23 19.53
CA PRO A 230 25.29 -15.82 20.79
C PRO A 230 25.58 -14.31 20.79
N VAL A 231 25.16 -13.64 21.85
CA VAL A 231 25.48 -12.24 22.11
C VAL A 231 26.28 -12.21 23.41
N LEU A 232 27.53 -11.80 23.32
CA LEU A 232 28.48 -11.70 24.41
C LEU A 232 28.25 -10.45 25.24
#